data_32a0bdf12e73dda934ec3f95f9dd77c4
#
_entry.id   32a0bdf12e73dda934ec3f95f9dd77c4
#
_cell.length_a   1.000
_cell.length_b   1.000
_cell.length_c   1.000
_cell.angle_alpha   90.00
_cell.angle_beta   90.00
_cell.angle_gamma   90.00
#
_symmetry.space_group_name_H-M   'P 1'
#
loop_
_entity.id
_entity.type
_entity.pdbx_description
1 polymer ?
#
loop_
_entity_poly.entity_id
_entity_poly.type
_entity_poly.pdbx_seq_one_letter_code
_entity_poly.pdbx_strand_id
1 'polypeptide(L)'
;MSGTAGRGVISGAGTSSAAGTGVMVNNGGAGGADMTTGAGGASGSGAAGSTEVKCPAMSLQPGTSNGSVQVGGTMRNYILHVPTSYDGTKPVPLVTDWHPILFNDSFEQSISGYQAKSDSEGFVVVWPDGIDNAWNIGDCCTTSRTVDDVGFARALVAKLEQQLCIDPKRVYAVGYSMGGGMSYKLACDAPDLVAAVAPSAFELMQDSEWPCHPKRPITVISFNGTADPVVPYAGGDVNPPNGLAVTNHFLGAAGTFKRWAELDGCTDTPMDKGGGCQTYSQCMGGVEVTSCVVQGGGHDPGDANVAWETLKRFSLP
;
A
#
# COMPACT_ATOMS: atom_id res chain seq x y z
N MET A 1 -9.63 60.63 9.01
CA MET A 1 -10.41 60.47 10.24
C MET A 1 -10.11 59.05 10.70
N SER A 2 -9.09 58.81 11.45
CA SER A 2 -8.85 58.93 12.93
C SER A 2 -9.77 57.99 13.74
N GLY A 3 -9.16 57.02 14.46
CA GLY A 3 -9.70 56.26 15.56
C GLY A 3 -8.99 54.93 15.70
N THR A 4 -7.83 54.80 16.27
CA THR A 4 -7.25 54.58 17.63
C THR A 4 -7.85 53.36 18.34
N ALA A 5 -7.06 52.32 18.47
CA ALA A 5 -6.34 51.74 19.62
C ALA A 5 -7.20 51.13 20.77
N GLY A 6 -6.87 49.91 21.15
CA GLY A 6 -7.28 49.30 22.42
C GLY A 6 -6.39 48.10 22.74
N ARG A 7 -5.37 48.33 23.54
CA ARG A 7 -4.50 47.31 24.20
C ARG A 7 -5.23 46.77 25.45
N GLY A 8 -5.06 45.49 25.70
CA GLY A 8 -5.37 44.86 27.00
C GLY A 8 -4.40 43.72 27.27
N VAL A 9 -3.42 44.00 28.13
CA VAL A 9 -2.48 43.03 28.73
C VAL A 9 -3.01 42.72 30.12
N ILE A 10 -3.13 41.48 30.53
CA ILE A 10 -3.04 41.11 31.94
C ILE A 10 -2.28 39.78 32.07
N SER A 11 -1.25 39.86 32.86
CA SER A 11 -0.40 38.79 33.40
C SER A 11 -1.10 38.04 34.54
N GLY A 12 -0.73 36.78 34.76
CA GLY A 12 -1.07 36.06 35.96
C GLY A 12 -0.23 34.78 36.10
N ALA A 13 0.85 34.88 36.87
CA ALA A 13 1.66 33.77 37.30
C ALA A 13 1.06 33.03 38.48
N GLY A 14 1.28 31.75 38.62
CA GLY A 14 0.92 30.96 39.79
C GLY A 14 1.69 29.62 39.81
N THR A 15 2.74 29.64 40.58
CA THR A 15 3.58 28.50 40.99
C THR A 15 2.88 27.70 42.08
N SER A 16 3.04 26.37 42.15
CA SER A 16 3.49 25.69 43.38
C SER A 16 3.65 24.17 43.18
N SER A 17 4.75 23.75 43.70
CA SER A 17 5.30 22.40 43.89
C SER A 17 4.57 21.62 44.97
N ALA A 18 4.55 20.28 44.89
CA ALA A 18 4.64 19.45 46.11
C ALA A 18 5.23 18.05 45.76
N ALA A 19 6.32 17.76 46.38
CA ALA A 19 6.99 16.46 46.46
C ALA A 19 6.27 15.59 47.48
N GLY A 20 6.26 14.27 47.24
CA GLY A 20 5.81 13.26 48.21
C GLY A 20 6.72 12.04 48.15
N THR A 21 7.57 11.96 49.16
CA THR A 21 8.48 10.86 49.48
C THR A 21 7.78 9.78 50.31
N GLY A 22 8.28 8.54 50.20
CA GLY A 22 8.11 7.51 51.22
C GLY A 22 7.65 6.17 50.62
N VAL A 23 8.16 5.02 50.93
CA VAL A 23 9.04 4.43 51.95
C VAL A 23 9.30 2.99 51.47
N MET A 24 10.50 2.55 51.58
CA MET A 24 10.88 1.12 51.40
C MET A 24 10.45 0.33 52.64
N VAL A 25 9.99 -0.89 52.44
CA VAL A 25 10.02 -1.92 53.47
C VAL A 25 10.65 -3.19 52.89
N ASN A 26 11.76 -3.51 53.47
CA ASN A 26 12.55 -4.73 53.29
C ASN A 26 12.08 -5.75 54.31
N ASN A 27 11.85 -7.00 53.93
CA ASN A 27 11.92 -8.07 54.89
C ASN A 27 12.44 -9.37 54.22
N GLY A 28 13.56 -9.84 54.72
CA GLY A 28 14.24 -11.02 54.31
C GLY A 28 13.70 -12.29 54.99
N GLY A 29 14.03 -13.41 54.41
CA GLY A 29 13.84 -14.74 55.00
C GLY A 29 14.64 -15.76 54.21
N ALA A 30 15.70 -16.25 54.86
CA ALA A 30 16.61 -17.27 54.34
C ALA A 30 16.05 -18.69 54.58
N GLY A 31 16.46 -19.64 53.75
CA GLY A 31 16.42 -21.04 54.16
C GLY A 31 16.32 -22.08 53.04
N GLY A 32 17.40 -22.83 52.83
CA GLY A 32 17.34 -24.26 52.53
C GLY A 32 17.65 -24.70 51.10
N ALA A 33 18.87 -25.20 50.92
CA ALA A 33 19.31 -25.99 49.77
C ALA A 33 18.66 -27.36 49.74
N ASP A 34 18.32 -27.84 48.55
CA ASP A 34 18.53 -29.27 48.25
C ASP A 34 18.78 -29.48 46.76
N MET A 35 19.82 -30.24 46.46
CA MET A 35 20.24 -30.67 45.13
C MET A 35 19.52 -31.96 44.75
N THR A 36 18.83 -31.93 43.57
CA THR A 36 18.65 -33.16 42.82
C THR A 36 18.83 -32.93 41.35
N THR A 37 19.76 -33.67 40.81
CA THR A 37 20.11 -33.82 39.38
C THR A 37 18.98 -34.46 38.61
N GLY A 38 18.57 -33.84 37.48
CA GLY A 38 17.63 -34.43 36.54
C GLY A 38 17.86 -33.86 35.14
N ALA A 39 18.57 -34.64 34.34
CA ALA A 39 18.79 -34.37 32.91
C ALA A 39 17.48 -34.51 32.08
N GLY A 40 17.32 -33.67 31.06
CA GLY A 40 16.27 -33.85 30.08
C GLY A 40 15.76 -32.53 29.51
N GLY A 41 16.64 -31.73 28.85
CA GLY A 41 16.19 -30.60 28.03
C GLY A 41 15.70 -31.10 26.70
N ALA A 42 14.39 -31.29 26.54
CA ALA A 42 13.77 -31.35 25.23
C ALA A 42 13.65 -29.91 24.72
N SER A 43 14.50 -29.52 23.78
CA SER A 43 14.35 -28.32 22.97
C SER A 43 13.10 -28.50 22.09
N GLY A 44 11.97 -28.00 22.57
CA GLY A 44 10.78 -27.82 21.77
C GLY A 44 11.06 -26.78 20.71
N SER A 45 11.40 -27.21 19.50
CA SER A 45 11.28 -26.38 18.31
C SER A 45 9.82 -26.03 18.15
N GLY A 46 9.44 -24.81 18.55
CA GLY A 46 8.15 -24.25 18.24
C GLY A 46 8.05 -24.15 16.72
N ALA A 47 7.34 -25.11 16.10
CA ALA A 47 6.88 -24.98 14.75
C ALA A 47 5.94 -23.76 14.75
N ALA A 48 6.35 -22.68 14.05
CA ALA A 48 5.44 -21.62 13.66
C ALA A 48 4.30 -22.29 12.88
N GLY A 49 3.13 -22.37 13.49
CA GLY A 49 1.97 -22.94 12.86
C GLY A 49 1.64 -22.13 11.62
N SER A 50 1.89 -22.67 10.44
CA SER A 50 1.27 -22.18 9.22
C SER A 50 -0.23 -22.34 9.40
N THR A 51 -0.94 -21.23 9.60
CA THR A 51 -2.41 -21.24 9.53
C THR A 51 -2.77 -21.57 8.10
N GLU A 52 -3.17 -22.81 7.87
CA GLU A 52 -3.62 -23.27 6.56
C GLU A 52 -4.83 -22.44 6.13
N VAL A 53 -4.75 -21.82 4.94
CA VAL A 53 -5.85 -21.03 4.38
C VAL A 53 -7.01 -21.97 4.08
N LYS A 54 -8.15 -21.73 4.72
CA LYS A 54 -9.35 -22.51 4.49
C LYS A 54 -10.13 -21.94 3.31
N CYS A 55 -10.10 -22.64 2.19
CA CYS A 55 -10.89 -22.25 1.01
C CYS A 55 -12.40 -22.32 1.27
N PRO A 56 -13.23 -21.44 0.68
CA PRO A 56 -14.69 -21.51 0.74
C PRO A 56 -15.21 -22.83 0.17
N ALA A 57 -16.27 -23.38 0.78
CA ALA A 57 -16.88 -24.62 0.31
C ALA A 57 -17.54 -24.49 -1.08
N MET A 58 -18.02 -23.27 -1.40
CA MET A 58 -18.48 -22.89 -2.73
C MET A 58 -17.68 -21.69 -3.19
N SER A 59 -16.98 -21.83 -4.31
CA SER A 59 -16.14 -20.78 -4.88
C SER A 59 -16.76 -20.27 -6.17
N LEU A 60 -16.49 -18.98 -6.49
CA LEU A 60 -16.86 -18.44 -7.78
C LEU A 60 -16.13 -19.20 -8.89
N GLN A 61 -16.81 -19.29 -10.05
CA GLN A 61 -16.25 -19.99 -11.21
C GLN A 61 -15.34 -19.06 -12.03
N PRO A 62 -14.40 -19.62 -12.82
CA PRO A 62 -13.61 -18.85 -13.77
C PRO A 62 -14.45 -17.97 -14.69
N GLY A 63 -13.91 -16.81 -15.04
CA GLY A 63 -14.52 -15.83 -15.94
C GLY A 63 -14.50 -14.41 -15.38
N THR A 64 -15.04 -13.48 -16.18
CA THR A 64 -15.14 -12.07 -15.80
C THR A 64 -16.58 -11.75 -15.39
N SER A 65 -16.76 -11.04 -14.29
CA SER A 65 -18.07 -10.68 -13.73
C SER A 65 -18.02 -9.32 -13.03
N ASN A 66 -19.18 -8.66 -12.93
CA ASN A 66 -19.36 -7.47 -12.14
C ASN A 66 -19.76 -7.83 -10.71
N GLY A 67 -19.25 -7.08 -9.75
CA GLY A 67 -19.60 -7.23 -8.35
C GLY A 67 -19.73 -5.89 -7.65
N SER A 68 -20.19 -5.93 -6.41
CA SER A 68 -20.26 -4.74 -5.56
C SER A 68 -20.08 -5.10 -4.09
N VAL A 69 -19.61 -4.15 -3.29
CA VAL A 69 -19.50 -4.26 -1.84
C VAL A 69 -19.99 -2.99 -1.18
N GLN A 70 -20.67 -3.12 -0.05
CA GLN A 70 -21.15 -1.96 0.71
C GLN A 70 -20.08 -1.47 1.69
N VAL A 71 -19.78 -0.16 1.63
CA VAL A 71 -18.81 0.49 2.51
C VAL A 71 -19.41 1.80 3.03
N GLY A 72 -19.52 1.94 4.34
CA GLY A 72 -20.06 3.16 4.95
C GLY A 72 -21.46 3.57 4.46
N GLY A 73 -22.29 2.62 4.06
CA GLY A 73 -23.63 2.87 3.51
C GLY A 73 -23.67 3.08 1.99
N THR A 74 -22.51 3.17 1.32
CA THR A 74 -22.40 3.35 -0.14
C THR A 74 -22.04 2.03 -0.83
N MET A 75 -22.72 1.71 -1.93
CA MET A 75 -22.35 0.59 -2.80
C MET A 75 -21.16 0.98 -3.67
N ARG A 76 -20.12 0.16 -3.64
CA ARG A 76 -18.90 0.33 -4.46
C ARG A 76 -18.80 -0.85 -5.42
N ASN A 77 -18.65 -0.55 -6.69
CA ASN A 77 -18.63 -1.53 -7.76
C ASN A 77 -17.20 -1.99 -8.07
N TYR A 78 -17.09 -3.12 -8.75
CA TYR A 78 -15.82 -3.62 -9.29
C TYR A 78 -16.07 -4.61 -10.42
N ILE A 79 -15.09 -4.79 -11.29
CA ILE A 79 -14.99 -5.92 -12.22
C ILE A 79 -14.02 -6.94 -11.61
N LEU A 80 -14.40 -8.21 -11.64
CA LEU A 80 -13.61 -9.34 -11.14
C LEU A 80 -13.29 -10.28 -12.28
N HIS A 81 -12.05 -10.73 -12.40
CA HIS A 81 -11.64 -11.81 -13.28
C HIS A 81 -11.01 -12.94 -12.48
N VAL A 82 -11.57 -14.12 -12.64
CA VAL A 82 -11.07 -15.39 -12.10
C VAL A 82 -10.46 -16.18 -13.26
N PRO A 83 -9.17 -16.51 -13.22
CA PRO A 83 -8.48 -17.16 -14.34
C PRO A 83 -9.03 -18.57 -14.58
N THR A 84 -8.93 -19.05 -15.82
CA THR A 84 -9.44 -20.37 -16.23
C THR A 84 -8.76 -21.54 -15.52
N SER A 85 -7.56 -21.34 -15.00
CA SER A 85 -6.81 -22.34 -14.21
C SER A 85 -7.26 -22.46 -12.75
N TYR A 86 -8.12 -21.56 -12.28
CA TYR A 86 -8.60 -21.57 -10.90
C TYR A 86 -9.65 -22.67 -10.67
N ASP A 87 -9.42 -23.54 -9.69
CA ASP A 87 -10.32 -24.65 -9.32
C ASP A 87 -10.88 -24.53 -7.90
N GLY A 88 -10.52 -23.49 -7.15
CA GLY A 88 -10.98 -23.25 -5.78
C GLY A 88 -10.36 -24.17 -4.72
N THR A 89 -9.44 -25.06 -5.08
CA THR A 89 -8.87 -26.05 -4.15
C THR A 89 -7.61 -25.57 -3.44
N LYS A 90 -6.91 -24.55 -4.01
CA LYS A 90 -5.66 -24.00 -3.49
C LYS A 90 -5.72 -22.48 -3.42
N PRO A 91 -5.09 -21.87 -2.38
CA PRO A 91 -5.02 -20.45 -2.27
C PRO A 91 -4.22 -19.81 -3.43
N VAL A 92 -4.81 -18.80 -4.08
CA VAL A 92 -4.19 -18.05 -5.17
C VAL A 92 -3.97 -16.59 -4.78
N PRO A 93 -3.01 -15.88 -5.38
CA PRO A 93 -2.83 -14.45 -5.16
C PRO A 93 -4.02 -13.62 -5.67
N LEU A 94 -4.18 -12.42 -5.10
CA LEU A 94 -5.11 -11.39 -5.54
C LEU A 94 -4.35 -10.15 -5.97
N VAL A 95 -4.65 -9.62 -7.15
CA VAL A 95 -4.20 -8.30 -7.62
C VAL A 95 -5.39 -7.35 -7.61
N THR A 96 -5.27 -6.22 -6.95
CA THR A 96 -6.21 -5.08 -7.02
C THR A 96 -5.62 -4.03 -7.93
N ASP A 97 -6.29 -3.70 -9.03
CA ASP A 97 -5.78 -2.86 -10.12
C ASP A 97 -6.62 -1.59 -10.26
N TRP A 98 -6.05 -0.45 -9.89
CA TRP A 98 -6.74 0.80 -9.61
C TRP A 98 -6.67 1.75 -10.82
N HIS A 99 -7.82 2.23 -11.29
CA HIS A 99 -7.94 3.07 -12.49
C HIS A 99 -7.42 4.51 -12.30
N PRO A 100 -7.05 5.20 -13.40
CA PRO A 100 -6.66 6.62 -13.37
C PRO A 100 -7.87 7.54 -13.12
N ILE A 101 -7.60 8.79 -12.74
CA ILE A 101 -8.62 9.82 -12.57
C ILE A 101 -9.42 10.02 -13.88
N LEU A 102 -10.71 10.33 -13.78
CA LEU A 102 -11.66 10.54 -14.87
C LEU A 102 -12.04 9.28 -15.66
N PHE A 103 -11.48 8.13 -15.29
CA PHE A 103 -11.78 6.83 -15.87
C PHE A 103 -12.44 5.90 -14.84
N ASN A 104 -12.63 4.65 -15.18
CA ASN A 104 -13.33 3.65 -14.37
C ASN A 104 -12.68 2.27 -14.48
N ASP A 105 -13.27 1.31 -13.80
CA ASP A 105 -12.84 -0.10 -13.75
C ASP A 105 -12.70 -0.74 -15.15
N SER A 106 -13.65 -0.52 -16.06
CA SER A 106 -13.62 -1.11 -17.40
C SER A 106 -12.52 -0.52 -18.29
N PHE A 107 -12.18 0.75 -18.10
CA PHE A 107 -11.04 1.36 -18.78
C PHE A 107 -9.73 0.69 -18.32
N GLU A 108 -9.51 0.60 -17.02
CA GLU A 108 -8.30 -0.01 -16.47
C GLU A 108 -8.17 -1.47 -16.89
N GLN A 109 -9.25 -2.25 -16.80
CA GLN A 109 -9.29 -3.62 -17.30
C GLN A 109 -8.80 -3.72 -18.75
N SER A 110 -9.18 -2.77 -19.61
CA SER A 110 -8.87 -2.81 -21.03
C SER A 110 -7.42 -2.51 -21.38
N ILE A 111 -6.69 -1.77 -20.51
CA ILE A 111 -5.36 -1.26 -20.82
C ILE A 111 -4.23 -1.86 -19.99
N SER A 112 -4.52 -2.34 -18.75
CA SER A 112 -3.48 -2.67 -17.77
C SER A 112 -2.72 -3.97 -18.07
N GLY A 113 -3.28 -4.87 -18.89
CA GLY A 113 -2.66 -6.16 -19.22
C GLY A 113 -2.79 -7.23 -18.13
N TYR A 114 -3.31 -6.92 -16.95
CA TYR A 114 -3.40 -7.86 -15.85
C TYR A 114 -4.39 -9.00 -16.07
N GLN A 115 -5.40 -8.85 -16.92
CA GLN A 115 -6.29 -9.96 -17.26
C GLN A 115 -5.54 -11.10 -17.96
N ALA A 116 -4.80 -10.79 -19.02
CA ALA A 116 -4.00 -11.78 -19.74
C ALA A 116 -2.90 -12.38 -18.84
N LYS A 117 -2.32 -11.56 -17.96
CA LYS A 117 -1.32 -12.03 -16.98
C LYS A 117 -1.93 -12.95 -15.93
N SER A 118 -3.14 -12.66 -15.45
CA SER A 118 -3.93 -13.50 -14.55
C SER A 118 -4.17 -14.89 -15.16
N ASP A 119 -4.62 -14.95 -16.41
CA ASP A 119 -4.87 -16.22 -17.12
C ASP A 119 -3.59 -17.05 -17.28
N SER A 120 -2.44 -16.43 -17.48
CA SER A 120 -1.17 -17.14 -17.66
C SER A 120 -0.51 -17.59 -16.37
N GLU A 121 -0.73 -16.90 -15.25
CA GLU A 121 -0.03 -17.11 -13.97
C GLU A 121 -0.94 -17.67 -12.86
N GLY A 122 -2.27 -17.65 -13.04
CA GLY A 122 -3.22 -18.26 -12.12
C GLY A 122 -3.55 -17.45 -10.86
N PHE A 123 -3.50 -16.12 -10.92
CA PHE A 123 -3.96 -15.23 -9.86
C PHE A 123 -5.30 -14.60 -10.20
N VAL A 124 -6.07 -14.17 -9.19
CA VAL A 124 -7.31 -13.41 -9.37
C VAL A 124 -6.97 -11.93 -9.53
N VAL A 125 -7.64 -11.23 -10.44
CA VAL A 125 -7.53 -9.77 -10.56
C VAL A 125 -8.89 -9.11 -10.40
N VAL A 126 -8.91 -7.96 -9.71
CA VAL A 126 -10.09 -7.13 -9.52
C VAL A 126 -9.78 -5.69 -9.88
N TRP A 127 -10.69 -5.05 -10.64
CA TRP A 127 -10.65 -3.64 -10.98
C TRP A 127 -11.75 -2.92 -10.20
N PRO A 128 -11.40 -2.23 -9.09
CA PRO A 128 -12.35 -1.44 -8.31
C PRO A 128 -12.80 -0.19 -9.08
N ASP A 129 -14.02 0.30 -8.81
CA ASP A 129 -14.57 1.54 -9.37
C ASP A 129 -14.60 2.66 -8.34
N GLY A 130 -13.99 3.79 -8.68
CA GLY A 130 -13.87 4.98 -7.83
C GLY A 130 -15.13 5.84 -7.83
N ILE A 131 -15.49 6.42 -6.69
CA ILE A 131 -16.55 7.42 -6.63
C ILE A 131 -16.10 8.65 -7.43
N ASP A 132 -16.98 9.17 -8.29
CA ASP A 132 -16.71 10.29 -9.19
C ASP A 132 -15.46 10.06 -10.08
N ASN A 133 -15.19 8.81 -10.42
CA ASN A 133 -14.05 8.39 -11.25
C ASN A 133 -12.70 8.83 -10.63
N ALA A 134 -12.55 8.75 -9.32
CA ALA A 134 -11.37 9.22 -8.60
C ALA A 134 -11.16 8.44 -7.29
N TRP A 135 -9.98 8.60 -6.68
CA TRP A 135 -9.58 8.02 -5.41
C TRP A 135 -9.21 9.11 -4.40
N ASN A 136 -9.54 8.92 -3.15
CA ASN A 136 -9.08 9.80 -2.07
C ASN A 136 -7.63 9.42 -1.69
N ILE A 137 -6.66 10.04 -2.34
CA ILE A 137 -5.24 9.84 -2.08
C ILE A 137 -4.59 11.01 -1.34
N GLY A 138 -5.36 11.74 -0.54
CA GLY A 138 -4.90 12.91 0.19
C GLY A 138 -5.22 14.21 -0.54
N ASP A 139 -4.29 15.15 -0.55
CA ASP A 139 -4.52 16.50 -1.09
C ASP A 139 -4.55 16.56 -2.63
N CYS A 140 -4.29 15.44 -3.31
CA CYS A 140 -4.32 15.35 -4.77
C CYS A 140 -5.72 15.16 -5.33
N CYS A 141 -5.95 15.88 -6.39
CA CYS A 141 -6.66 15.47 -7.61
C CYS A 141 -8.18 15.27 -7.49
N THR A 142 -8.79 15.23 -6.32
CA THR A 142 -10.24 15.09 -6.13
C THR A 142 -10.77 16.04 -5.04
N THR A 143 -12.06 16.42 -5.16
CA THR A 143 -12.80 17.11 -4.09
C THR A 143 -13.38 16.13 -3.06
N SER A 144 -13.50 14.84 -3.40
CA SER A 144 -14.07 13.79 -2.55
C SER A 144 -13.08 13.27 -1.51
N ARG A 145 -12.55 14.16 -0.66
CA ARG A 145 -11.51 13.85 0.34
C ARG A 145 -12.03 13.12 1.57
N THR A 146 -13.33 12.88 1.65
CA THR A 146 -13.98 12.14 2.74
C THR A 146 -14.33 10.71 2.37
N VAL A 147 -14.09 10.29 1.11
CA VAL A 147 -14.34 8.92 0.68
C VAL A 147 -13.31 8.00 1.32
N ASP A 148 -13.75 6.92 1.94
CA ASP A 148 -12.88 5.90 2.54
C ASP A 148 -12.51 4.81 1.53
N ASP A 149 -11.55 5.12 0.66
CA ASP A 149 -11.07 4.16 -0.35
C ASP A 149 -10.17 3.07 0.24
N VAL A 150 -9.49 3.35 1.35
CA VAL A 150 -8.74 2.32 2.09
C VAL A 150 -9.70 1.32 2.75
N GLY A 151 -10.79 1.81 3.36
CA GLY A 151 -11.86 0.96 3.86
C GLY A 151 -12.55 0.16 2.76
N PHE A 152 -12.70 0.74 1.56
CA PHE A 152 -13.20 0.02 0.39
C PHE A 152 -12.26 -1.12 -0.02
N ALA A 153 -10.96 -0.87 -0.12
CA ALA A 153 -9.98 -1.92 -0.44
C ALA A 153 -10.06 -3.08 0.57
N ARG A 154 -10.12 -2.79 1.87
CA ARG A 154 -10.26 -3.80 2.93
C ARG A 154 -11.56 -4.61 2.80
N ALA A 155 -12.69 -3.93 2.59
CA ALA A 155 -13.98 -4.59 2.44
C ALA A 155 -14.05 -5.44 1.16
N LEU A 156 -13.45 -4.98 0.07
CA LEU A 156 -13.35 -5.70 -1.19
C LEU A 156 -12.53 -6.98 -1.04
N VAL A 157 -11.33 -6.89 -0.48
CA VAL A 157 -10.47 -8.06 -0.24
C VAL A 157 -11.17 -9.07 0.66
N ALA A 158 -11.72 -8.63 1.80
CA ALA A 158 -12.45 -9.51 2.73
C ALA A 158 -13.67 -10.18 2.08
N LYS A 159 -14.37 -9.49 1.17
CA LYS A 159 -15.47 -10.09 0.41
C LYS A 159 -14.97 -11.15 -0.57
N LEU A 160 -13.89 -10.88 -1.29
CA LEU A 160 -13.32 -11.83 -2.25
C LEU A 160 -12.75 -13.08 -1.55
N GLU A 161 -12.14 -12.95 -0.38
CA GLU A 161 -11.68 -14.06 0.45
C GLU A 161 -12.84 -14.99 0.89
N GLN A 162 -14.04 -14.45 1.06
CA GLN A 162 -15.24 -15.26 1.36
C GLN A 162 -15.78 -16.01 0.15
N GLN A 163 -15.47 -15.56 -1.06
CA GLN A 163 -16.02 -16.07 -2.31
C GLN A 163 -15.02 -16.89 -3.14
N LEU A 164 -13.74 -16.72 -2.87
CA LEU A 164 -12.62 -17.33 -3.58
C LEU A 164 -11.55 -17.78 -2.60
N CYS A 165 -10.82 -18.82 -2.96
CA CYS A 165 -9.67 -19.27 -2.19
C CYS A 165 -8.48 -18.34 -2.44
N ILE A 166 -8.51 -17.14 -1.87
CA ILE A 166 -7.42 -16.17 -1.93
C ILE A 166 -6.40 -16.46 -0.84
N ASP A 167 -5.13 -16.31 -1.15
CA ASP A 167 -4.06 -16.28 -0.15
C ASP A 167 -3.99 -14.87 0.48
N PRO A 168 -4.39 -14.69 1.74
CA PRO A 168 -4.40 -13.37 2.39
C PRO A 168 -3.01 -12.78 2.55
N LYS A 169 -1.96 -13.60 2.42
CA LYS A 169 -0.57 -13.12 2.43
C LYS A 169 -0.08 -12.65 1.07
N ARG A 170 -0.80 -12.90 0.00
CA ARG A 170 -0.42 -12.55 -1.38
C ARG A 170 -1.47 -11.67 -2.04
N VAL A 171 -1.79 -10.55 -1.40
CA VAL A 171 -2.61 -9.47 -1.97
C VAL A 171 -1.67 -8.37 -2.45
N TYR A 172 -1.84 -7.94 -3.69
CA TYR A 172 -1.01 -6.91 -4.32
C TYR A 172 -1.87 -5.76 -4.81
N ALA A 173 -1.35 -4.53 -4.72
CA ALA A 173 -2.01 -3.37 -5.29
C ALA A 173 -1.19 -2.79 -6.43
N VAL A 174 -1.83 -2.62 -7.57
CA VAL A 174 -1.25 -2.04 -8.76
C VAL A 174 -2.18 -0.95 -9.29
N GLY A 175 -1.72 -0.11 -10.19
CA GLY A 175 -2.59 0.88 -10.79
C GLY A 175 -1.85 1.92 -11.60
N TYR A 176 -2.62 2.62 -12.42
CA TYR A 176 -2.13 3.61 -13.35
C TYR A 176 -2.53 5.03 -12.94
N SER A 177 -1.61 6.00 -13.06
CA SER A 177 -1.86 7.42 -12.76
C SER A 177 -2.40 7.58 -11.33
N MET A 178 -3.56 8.16 -11.11
CA MET A 178 -4.17 8.25 -9.79
C MET A 178 -4.38 6.88 -9.12
N GLY A 179 -4.59 5.82 -9.90
CA GLY A 179 -4.60 4.43 -9.41
C GLY A 179 -3.23 3.98 -8.89
N GLY A 180 -2.14 4.44 -9.52
CA GLY A 180 -0.79 4.29 -8.98
C GLY A 180 -0.64 5.00 -7.64
N GLY A 181 -1.22 6.20 -7.51
CA GLY A 181 -1.34 6.92 -6.23
C GLY A 181 -2.14 6.12 -5.19
N MET A 182 -3.24 5.46 -5.60
CA MET A 182 -4.00 4.59 -4.69
C MET A 182 -3.20 3.37 -4.25
N SER A 183 -2.36 2.80 -5.11
CA SER A 183 -1.45 1.71 -4.74
C SER A 183 -0.42 2.17 -3.70
N TYR A 184 0.16 3.35 -3.87
CA TYR A 184 1.02 3.95 -2.84
C TYR A 184 0.27 4.21 -1.53
N LYS A 185 -0.99 4.70 -1.61
CA LYS A 185 -1.81 4.94 -0.42
C LYS A 185 -2.04 3.66 0.36
N LEU A 186 -2.31 2.55 -0.31
CA LEU A 186 -2.44 1.25 0.35
C LEU A 186 -1.12 0.79 0.97
N ALA A 187 0.01 1.04 0.33
CA ALA A 187 1.32 0.77 0.94
C ALA A 187 1.57 1.60 2.20
N CYS A 188 1.16 2.88 2.23
CA CYS A 188 1.33 3.76 3.39
C CYS A 188 0.35 3.44 4.53
N ASP A 189 -0.96 3.28 4.23
CA ASP A 189 -2.05 3.30 5.21
C ASP A 189 -2.59 1.88 5.54
N ALA A 190 -2.34 0.92 4.67
CA ALA A 190 -2.80 -0.47 4.81
C ALA A 190 -1.68 -1.49 4.51
N PRO A 191 -0.46 -1.32 5.05
CA PRO A 191 0.63 -2.25 4.78
C PRO A 191 0.38 -3.65 5.33
N ASP A 192 -0.61 -3.82 6.20
CA ASP A 192 -1.11 -5.10 6.69
C ASP A 192 -2.04 -5.82 5.69
N LEU A 193 -2.56 -5.11 4.69
CA LEU A 193 -3.45 -5.66 3.67
C LEU A 193 -2.70 -6.11 2.42
N VAL A 194 -1.68 -5.35 1.98
CA VAL A 194 -0.99 -5.59 0.72
C VAL A 194 0.46 -6.00 0.94
N ALA A 195 0.90 -7.07 0.28
CA ALA A 195 2.24 -7.61 0.40
C ALA A 195 3.28 -6.78 -0.37
N ALA A 196 2.91 -6.28 -1.54
CA ALA A 196 3.72 -5.44 -2.42
C ALA A 196 2.84 -4.59 -3.32
N VAL A 197 3.40 -3.53 -3.90
CA VAL A 197 2.67 -2.61 -4.78
C VAL A 197 3.44 -2.31 -6.07
N ALA A 198 2.69 -2.07 -7.18
CA ALA A 198 3.26 -1.69 -8.47
C ALA A 198 2.56 -0.45 -9.05
N PRO A 199 2.83 0.75 -8.52
CA PRO A 199 2.31 2.00 -9.06
C PRO A 199 2.96 2.36 -10.40
N SER A 200 2.19 2.92 -11.33
CA SER A 200 2.69 3.44 -12.61
C SER A 200 2.22 4.86 -12.89
N ALA A 201 3.08 5.66 -13.52
CA ALA A 201 2.86 7.05 -13.90
C ALA A 201 2.31 7.91 -12.76
N PHE A 202 2.80 7.67 -11.55
CA PHE A 202 2.50 8.45 -10.34
C PHE A 202 3.70 8.44 -9.41
N GLU A 203 3.83 9.48 -8.60
CA GLU A 203 4.93 9.69 -7.69
C GLU A 203 4.44 10.13 -6.32
N LEU A 204 5.25 9.98 -5.27
CA LEU A 204 4.92 10.54 -3.98
C LEU A 204 4.92 12.07 -4.04
N MET A 205 4.01 12.68 -3.30
CA MET A 205 4.00 14.11 -3.03
C MET A 205 4.81 14.43 -1.78
N GLN A 206 5.04 15.71 -1.52
CA GLN A 206 5.69 16.15 -0.30
C GLN A 206 4.90 15.68 0.95
N ASP A 207 5.60 15.40 2.05
CA ASP A 207 5.00 14.90 3.29
C ASP A 207 3.93 15.84 3.88
N SER A 208 3.99 17.13 3.60
CA SER A 208 2.98 18.12 4.01
C SER A 208 1.63 17.92 3.32
N GLU A 209 1.63 17.32 2.13
CA GLU A 209 0.42 17.07 1.32
C GLU A 209 -0.04 15.61 1.44
N TRP A 210 0.90 14.72 1.59
CA TRP A 210 0.62 13.31 1.75
C TRP A 210 1.66 12.62 2.66
N PRO A 211 1.44 12.62 3.98
CA PRO A 211 2.31 11.92 4.92
C PRO A 211 2.22 10.40 4.71
N CYS A 212 3.33 9.80 4.25
CA CYS A 212 3.45 8.36 4.08
C CYS A 212 4.42 7.78 5.11
N HIS A 213 3.86 7.02 6.07
CA HIS A 213 4.62 6.40 7.15
C HIS A 213 4.15 4.97 7.39
N PRO A 214 4.52 4.03 6.50
CA PRO A 214 4.08 2.64 6.62
C PRO A 214 4.58 2.01 7.91
N LYS A 215 3.73 1.23 8.58
CA LYS A 215 4.06 0.57 9.85
C LYS A 215 5.03 -0.61 9.71
N ARG A 216 5.30 -1.03 8.51
CA ARG A 216 6.29 -2.05 8.14
C ARG A 216 6.92 -1.72 6.79
N PRO A 217 8.11 -2.25 6.48
CA PRO A 217 8.65 -2.21 5.14
C PRO A 217 7.74 -2.92 4.13
N ILE A 218 7.70 -2.43 2.88
CA ILE A 218 6.86 -2.97 1.83
C ILE A 218 7.55 -2.90 0.47
N THR A 219 7.48 -3.97 -0.30
CA THR A 219 8.06 -3.99 -1.65
C THR A 219 7.29 -3.07 -2.59
N VAL A 220 8.05 -2.24 -3.28
CA VAL A 220 7.54 -1.30 -4.30
C VAL A 220 8.28 -1.52 -5.61
N ILE A 221 7.54 -1.62 -6.72
CA ILE A 221 8.08 -1.50 -8.08
C ILE A 221 7.32 -0.43 -8.84
N SER A 222 7.97 0.71 -9.16
CA SER A 222 7.33 1.83 -9.83
C SER A 222 7.76 1.95 -11.29
N PHE A 223 6.86 2.49 -12.14
CA PHE A 223 7.08 2.70 -13.57
C PHE A 223 6.84 4.16 -13.93
N ASN A 224 7.83 4.82 -14.53
CA ASN A 224 7.75 6.23 -14.89
C ASN A 224 8.33 6.50 -16.27
N GLY A 225 7.62 7.28 -17.10
CA GLY A 225 8.09 7.75 -18.40
C GLY A 225 8.87 9.07 -18.27
N THR A 226 10.03 9.18 -18.93
CA THR A 226 10.83 10.42 -18.85
C THR A 226 10.25 11.60 -19.62
N ALA A 227 9.26 11.37 -20.49
CA ALA A 227 8.54 12.38 -21.25
C ALA A 227 7.06 12.46 -20.84
N ASP A 228 6.71 12.05 -19.62
CA ASP A 228 5.36 12.14 -19.08
C ASP A 228 4.90 13.60 -19.02
N PRO A 229 3.83 13.99 -19.75
CA PRO A 229 3.33 15.36 -19.77
C PRO A 229 2.35 15.68 -18.63
N VAL A 230 1.92 14.67 -17.83
CA VAL A 230 0.88 14.79 -16.80
C VAL A 230 1.49 14.78 -15.41
N VAL A 231 2.32 13.78 -15.12
CA VAL A 231 3.11 13.68 -13.89
C VAL A 231 4.59 13.74 -14.27
N PRO A 232 5.21 14.95 -14.23
CA PRO A 232 6.56 15.14 -14.75
C PRO A 232 7.58 14.27 -14.01
N TYR A 233 8.36 13.51 -14.76
CA TYR A 233 9.41 12.63 -14.24
C TYR A 233 10.36 13.30 -13.24
N ALA A 234 10.66 14.58 -13.46
CA ALA A 234 11.51 15.38 -12.56
C ALA A 234 10.80 15.85 -11.29
N GLY A 235 9.49 15.61 -11.19
CA GLY A 235 8.65 16.16 -10.12
C GLY A 235 8.35 17.64 -10.29
N GLY A 236 7.95 18.27 -9.19
CA GLY A 236 7.57 19.68 -9.15
C GLY A 236 6.06 19.88 -9.08
N ASP A 237 5.65 21.08 -9.45
CA ASP A 237 4.27 21.54 -9.32
C ASP A 237 3.37 20.98 -10.43
N VAL A 238 2.31 20.31 -10.07
CA VAL A 238 1.34 19.71 -11.00
C VAL A 238 -0.08 20.13 -10.63
N ASN A 239 -0.82 20.57 -11.64
CA ASN A 239 -2.25 20.82 -11.51
C ASN A 239 -3.01 19.60 -12.07
N PRO A 240 -4.03 19.09 -11.34
CA PRO A 240 -4.77 17.94 -11.82
C PRO A 240 -5.56 18.23 -13.11
N PRO A 241 -5.71 17.25 -14.00
CA PRO A 241 -6.32 17.44 -15.33
C PRO A 241 -7.82 17.74 -15.27
N ASN A 242 -8.48 17.56 -14.13
CA ASN A 242 -9.90 17.82 -13.93
C ASN A 242 -10.24 19.31 -13.67
N GLY A 243 -9.24 20.19 -13.74
CA GLY A 243 -9.43 21.64 -13.56
C GLY A 243 -9.60 22.09 -12.11
N LEU A 244 -9.35 21.24 -11.13
CA LEU A 244 -9.29 21.66 -9.72
C LEU A 244 -8.16 22.66 -9.52
N ALA A 245 -8.44 23.75 -8.81
CA ALA A 245 -7.47 24.80 -8.48
C ALA A 245 -6.64 24.37 -7.25
N VAL A 246 -5.92 23.26 -7.38
CA VAL A 246 -4.95 22.76 -6.39
C VAL A 246 -3.62 22.53 -7.10
N THR A 247 -2.53 22.84 -6.45
CA THR A 247 -1.19 22.53 -6.93
C THR A 247 -0.62 21.45 -6.05
N ASN A 248 -0.20 20.34 -6.64
CA ASN A 248 0.44 19.23 -5.95
C ASN A 248 1.94 19.26 -6.22
N HIS A 249 2.73 19.02 -5.18
CA HIS A 249 4.20 19.08 -5.24
C HIS A 249 4.75 17.64 -5.25
N PHE A 250 5.02 17.12 -6.43
CA PHE A 250 5.57 15.77 -6.61
C PHE A 250 7.08 15.73 -6.39
N LEU A 251 7.57 14.65 -5.79
CA LEU A 251 8.99 14.43 -5.51
C LEU A 251 9.81 14.09 -6.75
N GLY A 252 9.16 13.76 -7.85
CA GLY A 252 9.78 13.17 -9.03
C GLY A 252 10.09 11.68 -8.85
N ALA A 253 10.32 10.98 -9.95
CA ALA A 253 10.58 9.53 -9.92
C ALA A 253 11.81 9.19 -9.07
N ALA A 254 12.91 9.94 -9.23
CA ALA A 254 14.12 9.74 -8.43
C ALA A 254 13.90 10.05 -6.94
N GLY A 255 13.15 11.11 -6.63
CA GLY A 255 12.77 11.48 -5.26
C GLY A 255 11.90 10.43 -4.60
N THR A 256 10.89 9.93 -5.31
CA THR A 256 9.99 8.86 -4.87
C THR A 256 10.76 7.56 -4.61
N PHE A 257 11.65 7.16 -5.52
CA PHE A 257 12.49 5.97 -5.38
C PHE A 257 13.38 6.05 -4.13
N LYS A 258 14.05 7.20 -3.94
CA LYS A 258 14.86 7.45 -2.75
C LYS A 258 14.02 7.46 -1.47
N ARG A 259 12.85 8.11 -1.49
CA ARG A 259 11.96 8.17 -0.33
C ARG A 259 11.49 6.78 0.11
N TRP A 260 11.10 5.91 -0.82
CA TRP A 260 10.76 4.53 -0.49
C TRP A 260 11.95 3.75 0.08
N ALA A 261 13.15 3.92 -0.48
CA ALA A 261 14.34 3.29 0.08
C ALA A 261 14.63 3.76 1.54
N GLU A 262 14.38 5.03 1.85
CA GLU A 262 14.49 5.57 3.22
C GLU A 262 13.42 5.00 4.14
N LEU A 263 12.15 4.92 3.70
CA LEU A 263 11.03 4.36 4.47
C LEU A 263 11.25 2.88 4.80
N ASP A 264 11.81 2.13 3.87
CA ASP A 264 12.09 0.71 4.02
C ASP A 264 13.47 0.42 4.63
N GLY A 265 14.22 1.45 5.00
CA GLY A 265 15.53 1.32 5.64
C GLY A 265 16.55 0.57 4.79
N CYS A 266 16.55 0.81 3.48
CA CYS A 266 17.52 0.21 2.57
C CYS A 266 18.93 0.77 2.83
N THR A 267 19.94 -0.09 2.82
CA THR A 267 21.34 0.25 3.18
C THR A 267 22.33 0.11 2.03
N ASP A 268 21.91 -0.48 0.92
CA ASP A 268 22.72 -0.64 -0.30
C ASP A 268 22.59 0.58 -1.23
N THR A 269 23.33 0.53 -2.33
CA THR A 269 23.13 1.39 -3.50
C THR A 269 22.29 0.63 -4.53
N PRO A 270 21.41 1.29 -5.29
CA PRO A 270 20.56 0.59 -6.24
C PRO A 270 21.38 -0.07 -7.34
N MET A 271 21.04 -1.31 -7.67
CA MET A 271 21.66 -2.09 -8.72
C MET A 271 20.80 -2.06 -9.98
N ASP A 272 21.44 -1.97 -11.15
CA ASP A 272 20.78 -2.13 -12.44
C ASP A 272 20.28 -3.58 -12.61
N LYS A 273 18.99 -3.72 -12.92
CA LYS A 273 18.33 -5.01 -13.19
C LYS A 273 18.06 -5.22 -14.69
N GLY A 274 18.46 -4.26 -15.52
CA GLY A 274 18.13 -4.23 -16.95
C GLY A 274 16.72 -3.67 -17.20
N GLY A 275 16.38 -3.45 -18.48
CA GLY A 275 15.07 -2.93 -18.87
C GLY A 275 14.74 -1.53 -18.33
N GLY A 276 15.77 -0.75 -17.95
CA GLY A 276 15.58 0.57 -17.32
C GLY A 276 15.24 0.52 -15.83
N CYS A 277 15.32 -0.64 -15.18
CA CYS A 277 14.99 -0.83 -13.78
C CYS A 277 16.23 -0.81 -12.88
N GLN A 278 16.16 -0.10 -11.77
CA GLN A 278 17.14 -0.10 -10.68
C GLN A 278 16.47 -0.52 -9.38
N THR A 279 17.17 -1.29 -8.53
CA THR A 279 16.59 -1.87 -7.32
C THR A 279 17.52 -1.72 -6.12
N TYR A 280 16.98 -1.25 -5.00
CA TYR A 280 17.52 -1.47 -3.66
C TYR A 280 17.04 -2.84 -3.16
N SER A 281 17.95 -3.69 -2.71
CA SER A 281 17.67 -5.07 -2.30
C SER A 281 18.05 -5.40 -0.85
N GLN A 282 18.80 -4.53 -0.18
CA GLN A 282 19.17 -4.69 1.23
C GLN A 282 18.32 -3.78 2.13
N CYS A 283 17.00 -4.02 2.10
CA CYS A 283 16.02 -3.27 2.88
C CYS A 283 15.55 -4.06 4.10
N MET A 284 15.03 -3.38 5.11
CA MET A 284 14.46 -4.04 6.30
C MET A 284 13.33 -5.00 5.89
N GLY A 285 13.20 -6.11 6.62
CA GLY A 285 12.17 -7.12 6.35
C GLY A 285 12.35 -7.89 5.05
N GLY A 286 13.48 -7.73 4.34
CA GLY A 286 13.76 -8.43 3.09
C GLY A 286 12.94 -7.96 1.90
N VAL A 287 12.38 -6.76 1.96
CA VAL A 287 11.64 -6.13 0.85
C VAL A 287 12.61 -5.53 -0.17
N GLU A 288 12.09 -5.15 -1.34
CA GLU A 288 12.85 -4.48 -2.39
C GLU A 288 12.13 -3.21 -2.83
N VAL A 289 12.91 -2.18 -3.17
CA VAL A 289 12.40 -0.96 -3.79
C VAL A 289 12.98 -0.87 -5.19
N THR A 290 12.11 -0.88 -6.20
CA THR A 290 12.49 -0.87 -7.62
C THR A 290 11.87 0.32 -8.32
N SER A 291 12.66 0.99 -9.17
CA SER A 291 12.18 2.01 -10.11
C SER A 291 12.54 1.61 -11.52
N CYS A 292 11.52 1.50 -12.38
CA CYS A 292 11.64 1.22 -13.81
C CYS A 292 11.36 2.48 -14.62
N VAL A 293 12.35 2.94 -15.36
CA VAL A 293 12.30 4.20 -16.12
C VAL A 293 12.23 3.90 -17.61
N VAL A 294 11.17 4.35 -18.28
CA VAL A 294 10.98 4.24 -19.72
C VAL A 294 11.49 5.52 -20.38
N GLN A 295 12.64 5.42 -21.03
CA GLN A 295 13.22 6.58 -21.73
C GLN A 295 12.34 7.02 -22.91
N GLY A 296 11.93 8.29 -22.92
CA GLY A 296 10.98 8.84 -23.90
C GLY A 296 9.54 8.36 -23.71
N GLY A 297 9.26 7.53 -22.70
CA GLY A 297 7.90 7.10 -22.35
C GLY A 297 7.04 8.25 -21.87
N GLY A 298 5.75 8.20 -22.15
CA GLY A 298 4.74 9.18 -21.78
C GLY A 298 4.06 8.84 -20.45
N HIS A 299 2.81 9.31 -20.33
CA HIS A 299 1.91 8.97 -19.23
C HIS A 299 1.24 7.63 -19.53
N ASP A 300 1.93 6.53 -19.27
CA ASP A 300 1.55 5.19 -19.69
C ASP A 300 1.42 4.23 -18.49
N PRO A 301 0.56 3.19 -18.58
CA PRO A 301 0.52 2.13 -17.57
C PRO A 301 1.84 1.36 -17.52
N GLY A 302 2.15 0.79 -16.36
CA GLY A 302 3.32 -0.07 -16.16
C GLY A 302 3.21 -1.40 -16.90
N ASP A 303 4.36 -2.05 -17.08
CA ASP A 303 4.40 -3.40 -17.67
C ASP A 303 3.98 -4.46 -16.64
N ALA A 304 2.80 -5.05 -16.82
CA ALA A 304 2.23 -6.07 -15.94
C ALA A 304 3.12 -7.32 -15.84
N ASN A 305 3.93 -7.64 -16.87
CA ASN A 305 4.84 -8.77 -16.82
C ASN A 305 6.01 -8.48 -15.89
N VAL A 306 6.63 -7.31 -16.03
CA VAL A 306 7.75 -6.89 -15.18
C VAL A 306 7.30 -6.71 -13.73
N ALA A 307 6.12 -6.10 -13.52
CA ALA A 307 5.53 -5.94 -12.20
C ALA A 307 5.29 -7.29 -11.53
N TRP A 308 4.65 -8.24 -12.22
CA TRP A 308 4.32 -9.55 -11.66
C TRP A 308 5.55 -10.35 -11.25
N GLU A 309 6.63 -10.33 -12.05
CA GLU A 309 7.88 -11.02 -11.71
C GLU A 309 8.50 -10.51 -10.40
N THR A 310 8.21 -9.27 -10.02
CA THR A 310 8.60 -8.73 -8.72
C THR A 310 7.57 -9.09 -7.65
N LEU A 311 6.30 -8.78 -7.85
CA LEU A 311 5.23 -8.93 -6.86
C LEU A 311 5.12 -10.36 -6.33
N LYS A 312 5.12 -11.37 -7.21
CA LYS A 312 4.92 -12.79 -6.86
C LYS A 312 5.95 -13.37 -5.90
N ARG A 313 7.08 -12.69 -5.69
CA ARG A 313 8.17 -13.11 -4.78
C ARG A 313 7.91 -12.73 -3.33
N PHE A 314 6.95 -11.84 -3.07
CA PHE A 314 6.72 -11.27 -1.75
C PHE A 314 5.37 -11.69 -1.18
N SER A 315 5.35 -11.87 0.12
CA SER A 315 4.14 -12.15 0.90
C SER A 315 4.16 -11.38 2.21
N LEU A 316 2.99 -11.21 2.81
CA LEU A 316 2.88 -10.70 4.18
C LEU A 316 3.58 -11.66 5.16
N PRO A 317 4.20 -11.14 6.22
CA PRO A 317 4.90 -11.94 7.23
C PRO A 317 4.02 -12.92 8.00
#